data_7ceac67f3aee7dc2953ae355b5e705c2
#
_entry.id   7ceac67f3aee7dc2953ae355b5e705c2
#
_cell.length_a   1.000
_cell.length_b   1.000
_cell.length_c   1.000
_cell.angle_alpha   90.00
_cell.angle_beta   90.00
_cell.angle_gamma   90.00
#
_symmetry.space_group_name_H-M   'P 1'
#
loop_
_entity.id
_entity.type
_entity.pdbx_description
1 polymer ?
#
loop_
_entity_poly.entity_id
_entity_poly.type
_entity_poly.pdbx_seq_one_letter_code
_entity_poly.pdbx_strand_id
1 'polypeptide(L)'
;MVNLQTMGFEVLTEKTKNEFQKLWEEYSKKIERKLKNVESIKIHLKEHNHGGKTKFSIHAAVNYSGKSIKAEAVDWDLKRIFHKVFNKIENEIEHIFHVSEQNKRAT
;
A
#
# COMPACT_ATOMS: atom_id res chain seq x y z
N MET A 1 -5.50 -0.74 16.07
CA MET A 1 -4.58 -1.40 15.16
C MET A 1 -5.30 -1.71 13.84
N VAL A 2 -4.69 -1.37 12.72
CA VAL A 2 -5.30 -1.61 11.42
C VAL A 2 -5.27 -3.09 11.08
N ASN A 3 -6.37 -3.59 10.53
CA ASN A 3 -6.46 -4.97 10.08
C ASN A 3 -5.76 -5.12 8.72
N LEU A 4 -4.61 -5.78 8.71
CA LEU A 4 -3.85 -6.07 7.49
C LEU A 4 -4.23 -7.44 6.95
N GLN A 5 -4.59 -7.48 5.67
CA GLN A 5 -4.85 -8.72 4.95
C GLN A 5 -3.88 -8.83 3.78
N THR A 6 -3.16 -9.94 3.71
CA THR A 6 -2.20 -10.18 2.62
C THR A 6 -2.62 -11.40 1.82
N MET A 7 -2.38 -11.34 0.50
CA MET A 7 -2.62 -12.46 -0.41
C MET A 7 -1.40 -12.61 -1.32
N GLY A 8 -1.02 -13.86 -1.59
CA GLY A 8 0.11 -14.15 -2.48
C GLY A 8 1.47 -14.04 -1.80
N PHE A 9 1.52 -13.87 -0.50
CA PHE A 9 2.77 -13.69 0.25
C PHE A 9 3.52 -15.01 0.51
N GLU A 10 2.89 -16.13 0.25
CA GLU A 10 3.52 -17.46 0.41
C GLU A 10 4.74 -17.65 -0.50
N VAL A 11 4.87 -16.86 -1.56
CA VAL A 11 6.04 -16.92 -2.47
C VAL A 11 7.27 -16.21 -1.88
N LEU A 12 7.09 -15.43 -0.81
CA LEU A 12 8.17 -14.66 -0.22
C LEU A 12 9.06 -15.51 0.69
N THR A 13 10.36 -15.20 0.71
CA THR A 13 11.29 -15.79 1.68
C THR A 13 11.05 -15.15 3.05
N GLU A 14 11.57 -15.79 4.11
CA GLU A 14 11.50 -15.22 5.46
C GLU A 14 12.15 -13.84 5.52
N LYS A 15 13.29 -13.67 4.84
CA LYS A 15 13.99 -12.39 4.78
C LYS A 15 13.10 -11.30 4.18
N THR A 16 12.44 -11.60 3.08
CA THR A 16 11.58 -10.64 2.40
C THR A 16 10.31 -10.33 3.20
N LYS A 17 9.75 -11.33 3.88
CA LYS A 17 8.62 -11.12 4.79
C LYS A 17 9.00 -10.19 5.92
N ASN A 18 10.19 -10.36 6.50
CA ASN A 18 10.69 -9.49 7.55
C ASN A 18 10.91 -8.07 7.07
N GLU A 19 11.44 -7.89 5.87
CA GLU A 19 11.60 -6.57 5.24
C GLU A 19 10.24 -5.89 5.05
N PHE A 20 9.25 -6.64 4.56
CA PHE A 20 7.89 -6.12 4.42
C PHE A 20 7.31 -5.72 5.78
N GLN A 21 7.50 -6.54 6.80
CA GLN A 21 6.98 -6.25 8.15
C GLN A 21 7.52 -4.94 8.69
N LYS A 22 8.81 -4.67 8.49
CA LYS A 22 9.44 -3.41 8.92
C LYS A 22 8.83 -2.21 8.20
N LEU A 23 8.65 -2.32 6.88
CA LEU A 23 8.02 -1.27 6.10
C LEU A 23 6.57 -1.07 6.51
N TRP A 24 5.85 -2.16 6.75
CA TRP A 24 4.47 -2.11 7.21
C TRP A 24 4.34 -1.36 8.54
N GLU A 25 5.21 -1.65 9.50
CA GLU A 25 5.20 -0.96 10.79
C GLU A 25 5.40 0.55 10.64
N GLU A 26 6.31 0.94 9.75
CA GLU A 26 6.58 2.35 9.49
C GLU A 26 5.40 3.03 8.76
N TYR A 27 4.95 2.46 7.65
CA TYR A 27 3.92 3.09 6.83
C TYR A 27 2.53 3.02 7.45
N SER A 28 2.21 1.96 8.20
CA SER A 28 0.91 1.87 8.86
C SER A 28 0.70 2.99 9.87
N LYS A 29 1.75 3.35 10.60
CA LYS A 29 1.69 4.48 11.53
C LYS A 29 1.44 5.80 10.80
N LYS A 30 2.08 6.01 9.66
CA LYS A 30 1.88 7.21 8.84
C LYS A 30 0.45 7.27 8.30
N ILE A 31 -0.07 6.15 7.82
CA ILE A 31 -1.43 6.06 7.31
C ILE A 31 -2.45 6.37 8.41
N GLU A 32 -2.28 5.77 9.59
CA GLU A 32 -3.18 6.00 10.72
C GLU A 32 -3.18 7.45 11.21
N ARG A 33 -2.04 8.13 11.09
CA ARG A 33 -1.98 9.56 11.46
C ARG A 33 -2.75 10.44 10.48
N LYS A 34 -2.74 10.07 9.20
CA LYS A 34 -3.32 10.90 8.14
C LYS A 34 -4.78 10.57 7.85
N LEU A 35 -5.19 9.32 8.03
CA LEU A 35 -6.56 8.89 7.79
C LEU A 35 -7.23 8.47 9.09
N LYS A 36 -8.46 8.92 9.29
CA LYS A 36 -9.29 8.50 10.42
C LYS A 36 -10.15 7.32 10.01
N ASN A 37 -10.43 6.43 10.97
CA ASN A 37 -11.32 5.30 10.78
C ASN A 37 -10.86 4.35 9.68
N VAL A 38 -9.56 4.03 9.68
CA VAL A 38 -9.02 3.00 8.79
C VAL A 38 -9.54 1.65 9.26
N GLU A 39 -10.29 0.97 8.41
CA GLU A 39 -10.92 -0.30 8.72
C GLU A 39 -10.00 -1.46 8.40
N SER A 40 -9.42 -1.45 7.19
CA SER A 40 -8.54 -2.53 6.75
C SER A 40 -7.61 -2.04 5.64
N ILE A 41 -6.48 -2.76 5.51
CA ILE A 41 -5.59 -2.58 4.38
C ILE A 41 -5.38 -3.97 3.78
N LYS A 42 -5.65 -4.10 2.49
CA LYS A 42 -5.47 -5.35 1.74
C LYS A 42 -4.33 -5.19 0.77
N ILE A 43 -3.43 -6.16 0.74
CA ILE A 43 -2.29 -6.15 -0.17
C ILE A 43 -2.22 -7.50 -0.88
N HIS A 44 -2.32 -7.47 -2.20
CA HIS A 44 -2.30 -8.67 -3.03
C HIS A 44 -1.06 -8.64 -3.92
N LEU A 45 -0.14 -9.58 -3.68
CA LEU A 45 1.08 -9.76 -4.45
C LEU A 45 0.87 -10.84 -5.50
N LYS A 46 1.30 -10.55 -6.72
CA LYS A 46 1.29 -11.51 -7.83
C LYS A 46 2.67 -11.62 -8.46
N GLU A 47 3.04 -12.82 -8.86
CA GLU A 47 4.26 -13.11 -9.59
C GLU A 47 3.93 -13.35 -11.07
N HIS A 48 4.76 -12.81 -11.94
CA HIS A 48 4.67 -13.05 -13.38
C HIS A 48 6.04 -13.46 -13.91
N ASN A 49 6.15 -14.68 -14.44
CA ASN A 49 7.41 -15.18 -15.00
C ASN A 49 7.50 -14.83 -16.48
N HIS A 50 8.58 -14.15 -16.85
CA HIS A 50 8.86 -13.77 -18.24
C HIS A 50 10.29 -14.12 -18.60
N GLY A 51 10.48 -15.15 -19.42
CA GLY A 51 11.79 -15.51 -19.96
C GLY A 51 12.88 -15.69 -18.91
N GLY A 52 12.58 -16.40 -17.82
CA GLY A 52 13.54 -16.66 -16.76
C GLY A 52 13.67 -15.58 -15.71
N LYS A 53 12.94 -14.47 -15.87
CA LYS A 53 12.87 -13.38 -14.87
C LYS A 53 11.49 -13.33 -14.25
N THR A 54 11.43 -12.92 -13.00
CA THR A 54 10.16 -12.77 -12.27
C THR A 54 9.83 -11.31 -12.08
N LYS A 55 8.68 -10.92 -12.59
CA LYS A 55 8.13 -9.58 -12.39
C LYS A 55 7.03 -9.67 -11.34
N PHE A 56 6.98 -8.70 -10.45
CA PHE A 56 5.98 -8.65 -9.37
C PHE A 56 4.99 -7.54 -9.60
N SER A 57 3.74 -7.76 -9.19
CA SER A 57 2.74 -6.71 -9.14
C SER A 57 2.06 -6.74 -7.79
N ILE A 58 1.73 -5.56 -7.27
CA ILE A 58 0.99 -5.43 -6.00
C ILE A 58 -0.23 -4.56 -6.26
N HIS A 59 -1.37 -5.03 -5.76
CA HIS A 59 -2.60 -4.27 -5.69
C HIS A 59 -2.91 -4.06 -4.21
N ALA A 60 -3.02 -2.81 -3.80
CA ALA A 60 -3.32 -2.46 -2.42
C ALA A 60 -4.63 -1.69 -2.35
N ALA A 61 -5.38 -1.91 -1.28
CA ALA A 61 -6.61 -1.17 -1.01
C ALA A 61 -6.64 -0.77 0.46
N VAL A 62 -6.82 0.51 0.73
CA VAL A 62 -6.99 1.04 2.08
C VAL A 62 -8.46 1.41 2.23
N ASN A 63 -9.15 0.73 3.11
CA ASN A 63 -10.58 0.98 3.39
C ASN A 63 -10.70 1.84 4.64
N TYR A 64 -11.35 2.98 4.51
CA TYR A 64 -11.51 3.94 5.61
C TYR A 64 -12.85 4.67 5.47
N SER A 65 -13.56 4.83 6.57
CA SER A 65 -14.82 5.61 6.61
C SER A 65 -15.78 5.31 5.45
N GLY A 66 -15.91 4.04 5.08
CA GLY A 66 -16.76 3.63 3.97
C GLY A 66 -16.22 3.94 2.58
N LYS A 67 -15.00 4.43 2.48
CA LYS A 67 -14.31 4.77 1.22
C LYS A 67 -13.12 3.85 1.01
N SER A 68 -12.55 3.88 -0.18
CA SER A 68 -11.38 3.05 -0.51
C SER A 68 -10.37 3.85 -1.32
N ILE A 69 -9.10 3.72 -0.93
CA ILE A 69 -7.96 4.20 -1.71
C ILE A 69 -7.31 2.97 -2.33
N LYS A 70 -7.13 2.97 -3.64
CA LYS A 70 -6.47 1.87 -4.34
C LYS A 70 -5.15 2.33 -4.92
N ALA A 71 -4.15 1.47 -4.84
CA ALA A 71 -2.84 1.71 -5.42
C ALA A 71 -2.30 0.43 -6.01
N GLU A 72 -1.54 0.55 -7.08
CA GLU A 72 -0.88 -0.61 -7.67
C GLU A 72 0.52 -0.23 -8.11
N ALA A 73 1.42 -1.21 -8.08
CA ALA A 73 2.80 -1.04 -8.49
C ALA A 73 3.29 -2.31 -9.14
N VAL A 74 4.25 -2.15 -10.04
CA VAL A 74 4.90 -3.26 -10.75
C VAL A 74 6.40 -3.04 -10.70
N ASP A 75 7.16 -4.07 -10.38
CA ASP A 75 8.62 -4.01 -10.36
C ASP A 75 9.22 -5.42 -10.44
N TRP A 76 10.48 -5.48 -10.80
CA TRP A 76 11.27 -6.71 -10.78
C TRP A 76 11.88 -6.98 -9.40
N ASP A 77 11.95 -5.97 -8.54
CA ASP A 77 12.54 -6.02 -7.20
C ASP A 77 11.44 -5.91 -6.13
N LEU A 78 11.37 -6.90 -5.22
CA LEU A 78 10.34 -6.96 -4.18
C LEU A 78 10.44 -5.81 -3.19
N LYS A 79 11.64 -5.48 -2.75
CA LYS A 79 11.82 -4.38 -1.80
C LYS A 79 11.36 -3.06 -2.40
N ARG A 80 11.74 -2.82 -3.64
CA ARG A 80 11.39 -1.59 -4.36
C ARG A 80 9.88 -1.50 -4.60
N ILE A 81 9.22 -2.62 -4.93
CA ILE A 81 7.77 -2.61 -5.19
C ILE A 81 6.97 -2.27 -3.92
N PHE A 82 7.43 -2.73 -2.75
CA PHE A 82 6.77 -2.39 -1.49
C PHE A 82 6.87 -0.88 -1.22
N HIS A 83 8.04 -0.29 -1.42
CA HIS A 83 8.21 1.16 -1.29
C HIS A 83 7.31 1.92 -2.28
N LYS A 84 7.26 1.47 -3.52
CA LYS A 84 6.42 2.10 -4.55
C LYS A 84 4.95 2.12 -4.17
N VAL A 85 4.40 0.99 -3.73
CA VAL A 85 2.98 0.89 -3.42
C VAL A 85 2.62 1.74 -2.20
N PHE A 86 3.46 1.71 -1.16
CA PHE A 86 3.23 2.54 0.04
C PHE A 86 3.35 4.03 -0.28
N ASN A 87 4.32 4.42 -1.10
CA ASN A 87 4.44 5.82 -1.52
C ASN A 87 3.24 6.28 -2.32
N LYS A 88 2.69 5.43 -3.18
CA LYS A 88 1.47 5.74 -3.92
C LYS A 88 0.28 5.93 -2.99
N ILE A 89 0.16 5.11 -1.96
CA ILE A 89 -0.89 5.25 -0.96
C ILE A 89 -0.75 6.60 -0.25
N GLU A 90 0.46 6.95 0.19
CA GLU A 90 0.70 8.23 0.84
C GLU A 90 0.37 9.42 -0.07
N ASN A 91 0.76 9.33 -1.34
CA ASN A 91 0.47 10.38 -2.32
C ASN A 91 -1.04 10.56 -2.53
N GLU A 92 -1.79 9.47 -2.58
CA GLU A 92 -3.24 9.53 -2.70
C GLU A 92 -3.89 10.16 -1.45
N ILE A 93 -3.37 9.85 -0.28
CA ILE A 93 -3.85 10.47 0.97
C ILE A 93 -3.60 11.97 0.94
N GLU A 94 -2.40 12.41 0.55
CA GLU A 94 -2.06 13.82 0.43
C GLU A 94 -2.97 14.53 -0.57
N HIS A 95 -3.23 13.88 -1.70
CA HIS A 95 -4.11 14.42 -2.73
C HIS A 95 -5.53 14.65 -2.20
N ILE A 96 -6.06 13.70 -1.46
CA ILE A 96 -7.40 13.80 -0.85
C ILE A 96 -7.47 14.99 0.12
N PHE A 97 -6.45 15.17 0.96
CA PHE A 97 -6.39 16.28 1.89
C PHE A 97 -6.31 17.63 1.17
N HIS A 98 -5.50 17.73 0.11
CA HIS A 98 -5.39 18.96 -0.68
C HIS A 98 -6.72 19.33 -1.35
N VAL A 99 -7.39 18.37 -1.94
CA VAL A 99 -8.69 18.60 -2.57
C VAL A 99 -9.71 19.07 -1.53
N SER A 100 -9.72 18.45 -0.35
CA SER A 100 -10.62 18.82 0.73
C SER A 100 -10.36 20.25 1.22
N GLU A 101 -9.10 20.65 1.37
CA GLU A 101 -8.72 22.02 1.78
C GLU A 101 -9.10 23.04 0.73
N GLN A 102 -8.87 22.75 -0.55
CA GLN A 102 -9.24 23.62 -1.65
C GLN A 102 -10.74 23.85 -1.71
N ASN A 103 -11.53 22.80 -1.50
CA ASN A 103 -12.98 22.89 -1.48
C ASN A 103 -13.47 23.78 -0.32
N LYS A 104 -12.83 23.70 0.83
CA LYS A 104 -13.14 24.57 1.97
C LYS A 104 -12.84 26.03 1.68
N ARG A 105 -11.76 26.31 0.94
CA ARG A 105 -11.39 27.68 0.57
C ARG A 105 -12.29 28.28 -0.51
N ALA A 106 -12.88 27.44 -1.33
CA ALA A 106 -13.76 27.87 -2.42
C ALA A 106 -15.16 28.26 -1.93
N THR A 107 -15.48 27.95 -0.70
CA THR A 107 -16.74 28.32 -0.06
C THR A 107 -16.56 29.48 0.88
#